data_21e14c9ba86e8fa806da76cd265f6c7a
#
_entry.id   21e14c9ba86e8fa806da76cd265f6c7a
#
_cell.length_a   1.000
_cell.length_b   1.000
_cell.length_c   1.000
_cell.angle_alpha   90.00
_cell.angle_beta   90.00
_cell.angle_gamma   90.00
#
_symmetry.space_group_name_H-M   'P 1'
#
loop_
_entity.id
_entity.type
_entity.pdbx_description
1 polymer ?
#
loop_
_entity_poly.entity_id
_entity_poly.type
_entity_poly.pdbx_seq_one_letter_code
_entity_poly.pdbx_strand_id
1 'polypeptide(L)'
;MNNIEYLYTIYNNVLDMLLDRQYKVPKSVSLSFKDFKKKYVANNYNITLTHTHTRRKIYVLFNLHNKSKLQYIKQLLIDTYETYPIDTTDIMLILHKKPNNIIKKFIQKSLYSDKVELFWLSILQINITKHILQP
;
A
#
# COMPACT_ATOMS: atom_id res chain seq x y z
N MET A 1 13.56 -11.77 -7.56
CA MET A 1 14.15 -10.46 -7.84
C MET A 1 13.06 -9.50 -8.29
N ASN A 2 13.02 -8.30 -7.73
CA ASN A 2 12.01 -7.31 -8.13
C ASN A 2 12.46 -6.60 -9.39
N ASN A 3 11.77 -6.87 -10.48
CA ASN A 3 11.94 -6.13 -11.72
C ASN A 3 11.18 -4.80 -11.56
N ILE A 4 11.83 -3.69 -11.94
CA ILE A 4 11.22 -2.36 -11.81
C ILE A 4 9.98 -2.23 -12.70
N GLU A 5 9.94 -2.89 -13.85
CA GLU A 5 8.75 -2.90 -14.72
C GLU A 5 7.59 -3.60 -14.02
N TYR A 6 7.86 -4.70 -13.32
CA TYR A 6 6.87 -5.41 -12.54
C TYR A 6 6.32 -4.53 -11.41
N LEU A 7 7.21 -3.84 -10.69
CA LEU A 7 6.79 -2.92 -9.63
C LEU A 7 5.97 -1.75 -10.17
N TYR A 8 6.31 -1.25 -11.36
CA TYR A 8 5.54 -0.19 -11.99
C TYR A 8 4.13 -0.67 -12.33
N THR A 9 3.99 -1.89 -12.83
CA THR A 9 2.68 -2.49 -13.09
C THR A 9 1.86 -2.57 -11.79
N ILE A 10 2.48 -3.02 -10.71
CA ILE A 10 1.81 -3.10 -9.41
C ILE A 10 1.43 -1.72 -8.90
N TYR A 11 2.31 -0.74 -9.04
CA TYR A 11 2.03 0.64 -8.65
C TYR A 11 0.78 1.16 -9.37
N ASN A 12 0.68 0.95 -10.66
CA ASN A 12 -0.48 1.36 -11.44
C ASN A 12 -1.75 0.60 -11.05
N ASN A 13 -1.63 -0.69 -10.75
CA ASN A 13 -2.76 -1.48 -10.28
C ASN A 13 -3.27 -0.98 -8.92
N VAL A 14 -2.37 -0.58 -8.04
CA VAL A 14 -2.74 0.02 -6.75
C VAL A 14 -3.50 1.33 -6.97
N LEU A 15 -3.03 2.19 -7.87
CA LEU A 15 -3.72 3.44 -8.18
C LEU A 15 -5.12 3.18 -8.76
N ASP A 16 -5.24 2.22 -9.68
CA ASP A 16 -6.53 1.85 -10.24
C ASP A 16 -7.50 1.33 -9.17
N MET A 17 -7.00 0.49 -8.27
CA MET A 17 -7.80 -0.06 -7.19
C MET A 17 -8.28 1.05 -6.24
N LEU A 18 -7.42 2.00 -5.92
CA LEU A 18 -7.77 3.10 -5.04
C LEU A 18 -8.74 4.07 -5.72
N LEU A 19 -8.58 4.29 -7.02
CA LEU A 19 -9.55 5.08 -7.78
C LEU A 19 -10.93 4.41 -7.76
N ASP A 20 -10.99 3.09 -7.92
CA ASP A 20 -12.24 2.33 -7.84
C ASP A 20 -12.87 2.42 -6.44
N ARG A 21 -12.06 2.58 -5.40
CA ARG A 21 -12.51 2.78 -4.02
C ARG A 21 -12.79 4.25 -3.69
N GLN A 22 -12.79 5.12 -4.72
CA GLN A 22 -13.16 6.53 -4.62
C GLN A 22 -12.13 7.41 -3.92
N TYR A 23 -10.86 7.05 -4.00
CA TYR A 23 -9.77 7.94 -3.64
C TYR A 23 -9.44 8.83 -4.83
N LYS A 24 -9.05 10.08 -4.54
CA LYS A 24 -8.57 10.99 -5.56
C LYS A 24 -7.16 10.59 -5.98
N VAL A 25 -6.95 10.41 -7.29
CA VAL A 25 -5.64 10.06 -7.84
C VAL A 25 -5.16 11.24 -8.68
N PRO A 26 -4.38 12.16 -8.10
CA PRO A 26 -3.90 13.32 -8.84
C PRO A 26 -2.83 12.93 -9.86
N LYS A 27 -2.64 13.80 -10.85
CA LYS A 27 -1.63 13.56 -11.89
C LYS A 27 -0.22 13.43 -11.32
N SER A 28 0.06 14.05 -10.18
CA SER A 28 1.37 13.99 -9.54
C SER A 28 1.79 12.59 -9.10
N VAL A 29 0.84 11.67 -8.87
CA VAL A 29 1.13 10.27 -8.53
C VAL A 29 0.92 9.32 -9.71
N SER A 30 0.28 9.77 -10.79
CA SER A 30 0.11 9.00 -12.03
C SER A 30 1.37 9.14 -12.87
N LEU A 31 2.38 8.35 -12.56
CA LEU A 31 3.71 8.51 -13.11
C LEU A 31 3.89 7.75 -14.42
N SER A 32 4.66 8.32 -15.36
CA SER A 32 5.24 7.54 -16.46
C SER A 32 6.25 6.55 -15.90
N PHE A 33 6.61 5.55 -16.69
CA PHE A 33 7.64 4.60 -16.26
C PHE A 33 8.96 5.31 -15.94
N LYS A 34 9.32 6.29 -16.76
CA LYS A 34 10.55 7.06 -16.55
C LYS A 34 10.54 7.78 -15.19
N ASP A 35 9.42 8.41 -14.85
CA ASP A 35 9.30 9.14 -13.59
C ASP A 35 9.20 8.19 -12.40
N PHE A 36 8.52 7.06 -12.54
CA PHE A 36 8.47 6.04 -11.51
C PHE A 36 9.89 5.49 -11.24
N LYS A 37 10.65 5.24 -12.28
CA LYS A 37 12.03 4.75 -12.15
C LYS A 37 12.89 5.71 -11.33
N LYS A 38 12.74 7.01 -11.53
CA LYS A 38 13.46 8.02 -10.74
C LYS A 38 13.07 7.95 -9.27
N LYS A 39 11.78 7.82 -8.97
CA LYS A 39 11.31 7.70 -7.59
C LYS A 39 11.75 6.39 -6.95
N TYR A 40 11.76 5.31 -7.71
CA TYR A 40 12.23 4.02 -7.22
C TYR A 40 13.70 4.08 -6.82
N VAL A 41 14.56 4.68 -7.66
CA VAL A 41 15.99 4.83 -7.36
C VAL A 41 16.18 5.69 -6.12
N ALA A 42 15.37 6.73 -5.94
CA ALA A 42 15.41 7.59 -4.77
C ALA A 42 14.72 6.97 -3.54
N ASN A 43 14.17 5.76 -3.68
CA ASN A 43 13.40 5.07 -2.63
C ASN A 43 12.25 5.92 -2.09
N ASN A 44 11.55 6.62 -2.98
CA ASN A 44 10.52 7.60 -2.63
C ASN A 44 9.28 7.41 -3.51
N TYR A 45 8.65 6.24 -3.46
CA TYR A 45 7.46 5.93 -4.23
C TYR A 45 6.24 5.58 -3.37
N ASN A 46 6.33 5.79 -2.06
CA ASN A 46 5.17 5.73 -1.18
C ASN A 46 4.28 6.94 -1.46
N ILE A 47 2.97 6.76 -1.35
CA ILE A 47 2.02 7.83 -1.67
C ILE A 47 0.94 7.94 -0.61
N THR A 48 0.36 9.14 -0.50
CA THR A 48 -0.81 9.39 0.33
C THR A 48 -1.93 9.92 -0.56
N LEU A 49 -3.10 9.30 -0.49
CA LEU A 49 -4.28 9.73 -1.24
C LEU A 49 -5.41 10.06 -0.28
N THR A 50 -6.36 10.89 -0.74
CA THR A 50 -7.51 11.32 0.05
C THR A 50 -8.79 10.76 -0.54
N HIS A 51 -9.64 10.18 0.31
CA HIS A 51 -10.93 9.66 -0.11
C HIS A 51 -11.87 10.81 -0.48
N THR A 52 -12.60 10.67 -1.59
CA THR A 52 -13.45 11.72 -2.15
C THR A 52 -14.56 12.13 -1.19
N HIS A 53 -15.18 11.19 -0.49
CA HIS A 53 -16.34 11.45 0.35
C HIS A 53 -16.01 11.60 1.83
N THR A 54 -15.18 10.70 2.36
CA THR A 54 -14.91 10.65 3.81
C THR A 54 -13.82 11.61 4.25
N ARG A 55 -13.01 12.08 3.29
CA ARG A 55 -11.81 12.89 3.54
C ARG A 55 -10.72 12.13 4.28
N ARG A 56 -10.90 10.85 4.59
CA ARG A 56 -9.85 10.02 5.17
C ARG A 56 -8.71 9.88 4.19
N LYS A 57 -7.51 9.77 4.72
CA LYS A 57 -6.31 9.55 3.92
C LYS A 57 -5.93 8.08 3.96
N ILE A 58 -5.33 7.61 2.89
CA ILE A 58 -4.67 6.31 2.86
C ILE A 58 -3.20 6.52 2.53
N TYR A 59 -2.34 5.96 3.36
CA TYR A 59 -0.91 5.94 3.11
C TYR A 59 -0.54 4.58 2.53
N VAL A 60 -0.07 4.58 1.28
CA VAL A 60 0.37 3.36 0.60
C VAL A 60 1.85 3.19 0.87
N LEU A 61 2.17 2.20 1.70
CA LEU A 61 3.51 1.96 2.19
C LEU A 61 4.05 0.67 1.56
N PHE A 62 5.04 0.85 0.68
CA PHE A 62 5.71 -0.27 0.03
C PHE A 62 6.87 -0.72 0.90
N ASN A 63 6.68 -1.82 1.65
CA ASN A 63 7.73 -2.43 2.44
C ASN A 63 8.21 -3.69 1.73
N LEU A 64 9.15 -3.52 0.80
CA LEU A 64 9.62 -4.58 -0.09
C LEU A 64 10.93 -5.22 0.38
N HIS A 65 11.34 -4.93 1.61
CA HIS A 65 12.50 -5.56 2.21
C HIS A 65 12.15 -6.96 2.70
N ASN A 66 13.16 -7.83 2.79
CA ASN A 66 12.97 -9.18 3.33
C ASN A 66 12.67 -9.19 4.84
N LYS A 67 12.53 -8.02 5.45
CA LYS A 67 12.22 -7.88 6.87
C LYS A 67 10.70 -7.89 7.08
N SER A 68 10.11 -9.09 7.05
CA SER A 68 8.68 -9.28 7.31
C SER A 68 8.42 -9.86 8.69
N LYS A 69 9.37 -9.72 9.62
CA LYS A 69 9.20 -10.22 10.99
C LYS A 69 8.23 -9.32 11.75
N LEU A 70 7.50 -9.93 12.67
CA LEU A 70 6.47 -9.25 13.45
C LEU A 70 7.00 -7.98 14.14
N GLN A 71 8.17 -8.07 14.78
CA GLN A 71 8.74 -6.90 15.47
C GLN A 71 9.01 -5.73 14.53
N TYR A 72 9.50 -6.04 13.32
CA TYR A 72 9.74 -5.00 12.34
C TYR A 72 8.43 -4.35 11.87
N ILE A 73 7.40 -5.15 11.62
CA ILE A 73 6.09 -4.65 11.20
C ILE A 73 5.46 -3.78 12.30
N LYS A 74 5.54 -4.22 13.56
CA LYS A 74 5.06 -3.43 14.69
C LYS A 74 5.72 -2.06 14.74
N GLN A 75 7.03 -2.03 14.64
CA GLN A 75 7.78 -0.77 14.71
C GLN A 75 7.46 0.12 13.52
N LEU A 76 7.31 -0.47 12.34
CA LEU A 76 6.95 0.27 11.13
C LEU A 76 5.60 0.99 11.31
N LEU A 77 4.61 0.31 11.88
CA LEU A 77 3.29 0.90 12.11
C LEU A 77 3.35 2.00 13.18
N ILE A 78 4.09 1.77 14.25
CA ILE A 78 4.29 2.78 15.30
C ILE A 78 4.91 4.04 14.69
N ASP A 79 5.98 3.88 13.94
CA ASP A 79 6.69 5.00 13.32
C ASP A 79 5.81 5.75 12.33
N THR A 80 5.03 5.02 11.54
CA THR A 80 4.14 5.63 10.55
C THR A 80 3.06 6.45 11.23
N TYR A 81 2.45 5.93 12.28
CA TYR A 81 1.39 6.65 13.00
C TYR A 81 1.90 7.75 13.91
N GLU A 82 3.19 7.88 14.12
CA GLU A 82 3.76 9.10 14.71
C GLU A 82 3.71 10.27 13.73
N THR A 83 3.80 9.98 12.44
CA THR A 83 3.76 11.02 11.40
C THR A 83 2.34 11.31 10.93
N TYR A 84 1.52 10.27 10.78
CA TYR A 84 0.16 10.37 10.27
C TYR A 84 -0.85 10.04 11.38
N PRO A 85 -1.85 10.90 11.63
CA PRO A 85 -2.83 10.62 12.70
C PRO A 85 -3.62 9.36 12.44
N ILE A 86 -3.68 8.47 13.42
CA ILE A 86 -4.40 7.19 13.29
C ILE A 86 -5.90 7.42 13.07
N ASP A 87 -6.45 8.50 13.60
CA ASP A 87 -7.89 8.79 13.51
C ASP A 87 -8.33 9.14 12.08
N THR A 88 -7.42 9.61 11.25
CA THR A 88 -7.74 10.10 9.90
C THR A 88 -6.99 9.39 8.79
N THR A 89 -6.10 8.45 9.12
CA THR A 89 -5.23 7.81 8.13
C THR A 89 -5.31 6.29 8.22
N ASP A 90 -5.65 5.67 7.09
CA ASP A 90 -5.53 4.23 6.90
C ASP A 90 -4.20 3.92 6.25
N ILE A 91 -3.70 2.70 6.44
CA ILE A 91 -2.46 2.25 5.81
C ILE A 91 -2.75 1.07 4.90
N MET A 92 -2.31 1.17 3.65
CA MET A 92 -2.19 0.02 2.76
C MET A 92 -0.74 -0.44 2.80
N LEU A 93 -0.47 -1.51 3.53
CA LEU A 93 0.89 -2.03 3.70
C LEU A 93 1.13 -3.12 2.67
N ILE A 94 2.07 -2.87 1.76
CA ILE A 94 2.40 -3.78 0.68
C ILE A 94 3.72 -4.47 1.00
N LEU A 95 3.65 -5.78 1.17
CA LEU A 95 4.80 -6.62 1.50
C LEU A 95 5.33 -7.31 0.26
N HIS A 96 6.59 -7.74 0.31
CA HIS A 96 7.18 -8.50 -0.78
C HIS A 96 6.47 -9.83 -0.99
N LYS A 97 6.20 -10.54 0.11
CA LYS A 97 5.57 -11.87 0.11
C LYS A 97 4.35 -11.88 1.02
N LYS A 98 3.48 -12.85 0.81
CA LYS A 98 2.31 -13.08 1.66
C LYS A 98 2.73 -13.16 3.13
N PRO A 99 2.10 -12.37 4.02
CA PRO A 99 2.43 -12.42 5.44
C PRO A 99 2.01 -13.74 6.07
N ASN A 100 2.73 -14.16 7.12
CA ASN A 100 2.37 -15.34 7.88
C ASN A 100 1.17 -15.06 8.80
N ASN A 101 0.63 -16.12 9.42
CA ASN A 101 -0.55 -16.00 10.27
C ASN A 101 -0.28 -15.17 11.54
N ILE A 102 0.95 -15.14 12.02
CA ILE A 102 1.32 -14.37 13.21
C ILE A 102 1.11 -12.88 12.95
N ILE A 103 1.57 -12.39 11.79
CA ILE A 103 1.40 -10.99 11.39
C ILE A 103 -0.08 -10.69 11.16
N LYS A 104 -0.79 -11.56 10.45
CA LYS A 104 -2.23 -11.37 10.19
C LYS A 104 -3.02 -11.26 11.49
N LYS A 105 -2.77 -12.18 12.44
CA LYS A 105 -3.45 -12.19 13.73
C LYS A 105 -3.11 -10.97 14.56
N PHE A 106 -1.85 -10.52 14.53
CA PHE A 106 -1.48 -9.29 15.23
C PHE A 106 -2.31 -8.11 14.73
N ILE A 107 -2.40 -7.91 13.42
CA ILE A 107 -3.19 -6.81 12.86
C ILE A 107 -4.66 -6.94 13.26
N GLN A 108 -5.24 -8.14 13.11
CA GLN A 108 -6.66 -8.38 13.38
C GLN A 108 -7.04 -8.12 14.85
N LYS A 109 -6.13 -8.41 15.77
CA LYS A 109 -6.38 -8.28 17.22
C LYS A 109 -5.91 -6.95 17.81
N SER A 110 -5.28 -6.11 17.00
CA SER A 110 -4.75 -4.83 17.44
C SER A 110 -5.75 -3.70 17.17
N LEU A 111 -5.39 -2.49 17.63
CA LEU A 111 -6.16 -1.30 17.29
C LEU A 111 -6.05 -0.93 15.81
N TYR A 112 -5.19 -1.60 15.05
CA TYR A 112 -5.03 -1.38 13.61
C TYR A 112 -6.00 -2.21 12.76
N SER A 113 -6.86 -3.02 13.34
CA SER A 113 -7.65 -4.04 12.61
C SER A 113 -8.51 -3.47 11.49
N ASP A 114 -9.06 -2.26 11.68
CA ASP A 114 -9.90 -1.59 10.68
C ASP A 114 -9.16 -0.45 9.96
N LYS A 115 -7.87 -0.30 10.18
CA LYS A 115 -7.08 0.81 9.64
C LYS A 115 -5.92 0.37 8.78
N VAL A 116 -5.43 -0.86 8.96
CA VAL A 116 -4.29 -1.40 8.21
C VAL A 116 -4.75 -2.58 7.38
N GLU A 117 -4.54 -2.48 6.09
CA GLU A 117 -4.83 -3.54 5.13
C GLU A 117 -3.52 -4.08 4.59
N LEU A 118 -3.36 -5.42 4.62
CA LEU A 118 -2.15 -6.09 4.16
C LEU A 118 -2.32 -6.57 2.73
N PHE A 119 -1.36 -6.24 1.89
CA PHE A 119 -1.25 -6.76 0.54
C PHE A 119 0.18 -7.26 0.31
N TRP A 120 0.37 -7.99 -0.77
CA TRP A 120 1.70 -8.44 -1.20
C TRP A 120 1.77 -8.43 -2.72
N LEU A 121 2.99 -8.46 -3.26
CA LEU A 121 3.20 -8.19 -4.68
C LEU A 121 2.39 -9.11 -5.59
N SER A 122 2.39 -10.41 -5.32
CA SER A 122 1.74 -11.36 -6.24
C SER A 122 0.23 -11.18 -6.31
N ILE A 123 -0.43 -10.73 -5.23
CA ILE A 123 -1.87 -10.50 -5.26
C ILE A 123 -2.22 -9.18 -5.98
N LEU A 124 -1.25 -8.28 -6.11
CA LEU A 124 -1.46 -6.98 -6.74
C LEU A 124 -1.05 -6.96 -8.22
N GLN A 125 -0.76 -8.12 -8.81
CA GLN A 125 -0.45 -8.19 -10.24
C GLN A 125 -1.62 -7.77 -11.12
N ILE A 126 -2.85 -7.84 -10.58
CA ILE A 126 -4.06 -7.39 -11.24
C ILE A 126 -4.82 -6.46 -10.29
N ASN A 127 -5.72 -5.65 -10.83
CA ASN A 127 -6.61 -4.85 -10.00
C ASN A 127 -7.67 -5.77 -9.40
N ILE A 128 -7.55 -6.08 -8.12
CA ILE A 128 -8.41 -7.01 -7.41
C ILE A 128 -9.87 -6.59 -7.48
N THR A 129 -10.14 -5.29 -7.32
CA THR A 129 -11.49 -4.74 -7.35
C THR A 129 -12.17 -5.02 -8.69
N LYS A 130 -11.47 -4.74 -9.80
CA LYS A 130 -12.00 -5.01 -11.13
C LYS A 130 -12.18 -6.50 -11.38
N HIS A 131 -11.22 -7.31 -10.93
CA HIS A 131 -11.26 -8.75 -11.13
C HIS A 131 -12.45 -9.38 -10.40
N ILE A 132 -12.73 -8.94 -9.18
CA ILE A 132 -13.86 -9.43 -8.38
C ILE A 132 -15.20 -9.03 -9.00
N LEU A 133 -15.27 -7.83 -9.58
CA LEU A 133 -16.50 -7.30 -10.18
C LEU A 133 -16.80 -7.86 -11.56
N GLN A 134 -15.85 -8.50 -12.20
CA GLN A 134 -16.08 -9.14 -13.50
C GLN A 134 -16.79 -10.47 -13.31
N PRO A 135 -17.86 -10.72 -14.07
CA PRO A 135 -18.57 -11.99 -14.02
C PRO A 135 -17.73 -13.16 -14.52
#